data_8f801ac6b51c8697d99d3daefb8dee04
#
_entry.id   8f801ac6b51c8697d99d3daefb8dee04
#
_cell.length_a   1.000
_cell.length_b   1.000
_cell.length_c   1.000
_cell.angle_alpha   90.00
_cell.angle_beta   90.00
_cell.angle_gamma   90.00
#
_symmetry.space_group_name_H-M   'P 1'
#
loop_
_entity.id
_entity.type
_entity.pdbx_description
1 polymer ?
#
loop_
_entity_poly.entity_id
_entity_poly.type
_entity_poly.pdbx_seq_one_letter_code
_entity_poly.pdbx_strand_id
1 'polypeptide(L)'
;MATSKTPTLPSRSTLPIRNSGSSRFLRPIIGLLVLLIVAAASVATTWMITTRSQRGAANSAVQINVGQPQQTVVGATPTTFVAPPQTPQAVPAPIFVPITPFTVTLQSADRERIVHVAMTLRVADEQSRQRIEKYMPEVRSRVLMLLSAQTPESVQSPQGKVDLANALMKTVNKPFTPLPDGQYVTDVLFTEFVVQ
;
A
#
# COMPACT_ATOMS: atom_id res chain seq x y z
N MET A 1 53.25 36.31 -54.11
CA MET A 1 51.85 36.52 -54.54
C MET A 1 51.17 35.18 -54.61
N ALA A 2 50.33 34.82 -53.63
CA ALA A 2 49.57 33.62 -53.63
C ALA A 2 48.18 33.97 -53.10
N THR A 3 47.20 33.98 -54.01
CA THR A 3 45.80 34.25 -53.76
C THR A 3 45.14 32.98 -53.23
N SER A 4 44.71 32.99 -51.98
CA SER A 4 43.93 31.91 -51.37
C SER A 4 42.45 32.04 -51.74
N LYS A 5 41.95 31.00 -52.41
CA LYS A 5 40.57 30.87 -52.85
C LYS A 5 39.78 30.13 -51.79
N THR A 6 38.80 30.80 -51.18
CA THR A 6 37.87 30.24 -50.18
C THR A 6 36.79 29.40 -50.89
N PRO A 7 36.51 28.15 -50.49
CA PRO A 7 35.38 27.42 -51.04
C PRO A 7 34.07 27.74 -50.32
N THR A 8 33.10 28.17 -51.10
CA THR A 8 31.71 28.45 -50.71
C THR A 8 30.96 27.12 -50.49
N LEU A 9 30.39 26.92 -49.31
CA LEU A 9 29.50 25.80 -48.96
C LEU A 9 28.12 26.02 -49.56
N PRO A 10 27.46 25.00 -50.15
CA PRO A 10 26.10 25.12 -50.65
C PRO A 10 25.06 25.12 -49.54
N SER A 11 24.13 26.04 -49.65
CA SER A 11 22.95 26.17 -48.79
C SER A 11 22.09 24.94 -48.77
N ARG A 12 21.82 24.43 -47.58
CA ARG A 12 20.91 23.30 -47.33
C ARG A 12 19.46 23.80 -47.47
N SER A 13 18.77 23.32 -48.51
CA SER A 13 17.35 23.53 -48.72
C SER A 13 16.53 22.88 -47.58
N THR A 14 15.82 23.73 -46.86
CA THR A 14 14.82 23.30 -45.86
C THR A 14 13.56 22.77 -46.57
N LEU A 15 13.28 21.46 -46.40
CA LEU A 15 12.04 20.90 -46.81
C LEU A 15 10.91 21.31 -45.84
N PRO A 16 9.73 21.71 -46.29
CA PRO A 16 8.61 22.03 -45.43
C PRO A 16 8.00 20.74 -44.86
N ILE A 17 8.00 20.60 -43.53
CA ILE A 17 7.25 19.56 -42.82
C ILE A 17 5.77 19.88 -42.97
N ARG A 18 5.10 19.09 -43.79
CA ARG A 18 3.65 19.11 -43.96
C ARG A 18 2.99 18.56 -42.69
N ASN A 19 2.57 19.46 -41.82
CA ASN A 19 1.76 19.10 -40.63
C ASN A 19 0.34 18.78 -41.07
N SER A 20 0.03 17.47 -41.17
CA SER A 20 -1.31 16.97 -41.46
C SER A 20 -2.19 17.12 -40.20
N GLY A 21 -2.98 18.20 -40.17
CA GLY A 21 -3.96 18.43 -39.14
C GLY A 21 -5.18 17.51 -39.31
N SER A 22 -5.28 16.43 -38.54
CA SER A 22 -6.53 15.69 -38.35
C SER A 22 -6.72 15.22 -36.91
N SER A 23 -6.72 16.15 -35.95
CA SER A 23 -6.98 15.84 -34.54
C SER A 23 -8.35 16.34 -34.01
N ARG A 24 -9.25 16.81 -34.91
CA ARG A 24 -10.56 17.32 -34.45
C ARG A 24 -11.58 16.21 -34.18
N PHE A 25 -11.41 15.00 -34.70
CA PHE A 25 -12.32 13.88 -34.48
C PHE A 25 -11.84 12.90 -33.38
N LEU A 26 -10.56 12.94 -32.99
CA LEU A 26 -10.05 12.05 -31.93
C LEU A 26 -10.50 12.44 -30.51
N ARG A 27 -10.73 13.73 -30.28
CA ARG A 27 -11.13 14.23 -28.94
C ARG A 27 -12.46 13.70 -28.44
N PRO A 28 -13.56 13.66 -29.26
CA PRO A 28 -14.82 13.09 -28.78
C PRO A 28 -14.76 11.57 -28.60
N ILE A 29 -13.95 10.85 -29.40
CA ILE A 29 -13.79 9.39 -29.30
C ILE A 29 -13.08 9.01 -28.00
N ILE A 30 -12.03 9.76 -27.62
CA ILE A 30 -11.31 9.52 -26.35
C ILE A 30 -12.24 9.80 -25.15
N GLY A 31 -13.05 10.86 -25.21
CA GLY A 31 -14.03 11.16 -24.16
C GLY A 31 -15.06 10.06 -23.97
N LEU A 32 -15.58 9.51 -25.08
CA LEU A 32 -16.55 8.41 -25.06
C LEU A 32 -15.95 7.11 -24.53
N LEU A 33 -14.69 6.82 -24.86
CA LEU A 33 -13.98 5.65 -24.39
C LEU A 33 -13.68 5.71 -22.88
N VAL A 34 -13.31 6.88 -22.37
CA VAL A 34 -13.11 7.10 -20.93
C VAL A 34 -14.43 6.93 -20.15
N LEU A 35 -15.54 7.44 -20.70
CA LEU A 35 -16.86 7.31 -20.08
C LEU A 35 -17.34 5.86 -20.03
N LEU A 36 -17.06 5.06 -21.07
CA LEU A 36 -17.34 3.62 -21.10
C LEU A 36 -16.51 2.83 -20.08
N ILE A 37 -15.23 3.18 -19.88
CA ILE A 37 -14.36 2.52 -18.90
C ILE A 37 -14.85 2.82 -17.48
N VAL A 38 -15.24 4.06 -17.18
CA VAL A 38 -15.78 4.44 -15.87
C VAL A 38 -17.11 3.72 -15.57
N ALA A 39 -17.99 3.58 -16.56
CA ALA A 39 -19.24 2.85 -16.41
C ALA A 39 -19.02 1.34 -16.15
N ALA A 40 -18.07 0.72 -16.85
CA ALA A 40 -17.72 -0.68 -16.65
C ALA A 40 -17.09 -0.95 -15.27
N ALA A 41 -16.25 -0.04 -14.77
CA ALA A 41 -15.66 -0.14 -13.44
C ALA A 41 -16.71 -0.04 -12.32
N SER A 42 -17.76 0.78 -12.48
CA SER A 42 -18.86 0.91 -11.51
C SER A 42 -19.63 -0.40 -11.33
N VAL A 43 -19.91 -1.12 -12.42
CA VAL A 43 -20.69 -2.37 -12.37
C VAL A 43 -19.89 -3.50 -11.72
N ALA A 44 -18.57 -3.58 -12.00
CA ALA A 44 -17.70 -4.62 -11.45
C ALA A 44 -17.53 -4.52 -9.92
N THR A 45 -17.43 -3.30 -9.37
CA THR A 45 -17.31 -3.08 -7.92
C THR A 45 -18.58 -3.43 -7.17
N THR A 46 -19.76 -3.13 -7.74
CA THR A 46 -21.05 -3.47 -7.12
C THR A 46 -21.27 -4.99 -7.08
N TRP A 47 -20.89 -5.71 -8.15
CA TRP A 47 -21.06 -7.17 -8.21
C TRP A 47 -20.15 -7.91 -7.22
N MET A 48 -18.91 -7.42 -7.01
CA MET A 48 -17.96 -8.03 -6.09
C MET A 48 -18.37 -7.89 -4.62
N ILE A 49 -19.05 -6.80 -4.25
CA ILE A 49 -19.54 -6.58 -2.88
C ILE A 49 -20.74 -7.48 -2.60
N THR A 50 -21.66 -7.64 -3.56
CA THR A 50 -22.90 -8.43 -3.39
C THR A 50 -22.61 -9.93 -3.27
N THR A 51 -21.61 -10.46 -4.00
CA THR A 51 -21.24 -11.90 -3.91
C THR A 51 -20.50 -12.26 -2.63
N ARG A 52 -19.85 -11.31 -1.94
CA ARG A 52 -19.24 -11.56 -0.62
C ARG A 52 -20.27 -11.61 0.51
N SER A 53 -21.35 -10.83 0.43
CA SER A 53 -22.41 -10.82 1.45
C SER A 53 -23.28 -12.07 1.43
N GLN A 54 -23.39 -12.77 0.31
CA GLN A 54 -24.22 -13.99 0.22
C GLN A 54 -23.51 -15.26 0.70
N ARG A 55 -22.17 -15.27 0.81
CA ARG A 55 -21.45 -16.44 1.35
C ARG A 55 -21.49 -16.58 2.87
N GLY A 56 -21.90 -15.54 3.59
CA GLY A 56 -22.07 -15.57 5.05
C GLY A 56 -23.45 -16.05 5.54
N ALA A 57 -24.47 -16.13 4.67
CA ALA A 57 -25.85 -16.41 5.04
C ALA A 57 -26.32 -17.86 4.77
N ALA A 58 -25.46 -18.70 4.17
CA ALA A 58 -25.88 -20.04 3.74
C ALA A 58 -25.67 -21.17 4.76
N ASN A 59 -25.18 -20.88 5.98
CA ASN A 59 -24.95 -21.91 7.00
C ASN A 59 -25.92 -21.89 8.17
N SER A 60 -27.10 -21.27 8.04
CA SER A 60 -28.17 -21.37 9.03
C SER A 60 -29.45 -21.98 8.41
N ALA A 61 -29.28 -23.07 7.67
CA ALA A 61 -30.42 -23.90 7.32
C ALA A 61 -30.81 -24.73 8.53
N VAL A 62 -31.80 -24.23 9.27
CA VAL A 62 -32.55 -25.02 10.28
C VAL A 62 -33.20 -26.18 9.54
N GLN A 63 -32.74 -27.39 9.77
CA GLN A 63 -33.46 -28.61 9.36
C GLN A 63 -34.71 -28.74 10.21
N ILE A 64 -35.85 -28.40 9.62
CA ILE A 64 -37.17 -28.77 10.18
C ILE A 64 -37.39 -30.23 9.82
N ASN A 65 -37.21 -31.08 10.81
CA ASN A 65 -37.55 -32.47 10.68
C ASN A 65 -39.07 -32.62 10.96
N VAL A 66 -39.87 -32.80 9.89
CA VAL A 66 -41.30 -33.07 9.97
C VAL A 66 -41.51 -34.58 10.01
N GLY A 67 -41.98 -35.08 11.15
CA GLY A 67 -42.60 -36.38 11.17
C GLY A 67 -42.30 -37.23 12.38
N GLN A 68 -43.10 -37.11 13.45
CA GLN A 68 -43.78 -38.24 14.12
C GLN A 68 -44.67 -37.77 15.27
N PRO A 69 -45.76 -38.53 15.62
CA PRO A 69 -46.89 -37.99 16.34
C PRO A 69 -46.75 -38.10 17.87
N GLN A 70 -47.30 -37.08 18.50
CA GLN A 70 -47.87 -36.98 19.85
C GLN A 70 -47.55 -38.07 20.90
N GLN A 71 -46.81 -37.65 21.92
CA GLN A 71 -47.10 -38.07 23.29
C GLN A 71 -47.21 -36.84 24.18
N THR A 72 -48.37 -36.68 24.74
CA THR A 72 -48.75 -35.70 25.73
C THR A 72 -47.97 -35.96 27.01
N VAL A 73 -47.03 -35.13 27.41
CA VAL A 73 -46.50 -35.08 28.77
C VAL A 73 -46.70 -33.68 29.31
N VAL A 74 -47.50 -33.60 30.31
CA VAL A 74 -47.88 -32.45 31.11
C VAL A 74 -46.65 -31.98 31.89
N GLY A 75 -46.34 -30.68 31.82
CA GLY A 75 -45.55 -29.94 32.81
C GLY A 75 -44.05 -29.99 32.66
N ALA A 76 -43.51 -29.15 31.78
CA ALA A 76 -42.14 -28.64 31.92
C ALA A 76 -42.18 -27.14 31.69
N THR A 77 -41.86 -26.38 32.73
CA THR A 77 -41.55 -24.96 32.69
C THR A 77 -40.53 -24.69 31.59
N PRO A 78 -40.69 -23.62 30.74
CA PRO A 78 -39.69 -23.27 29.73
C PRO A 78 -38.41 -22.85 30.44
N THR A 79 -37.42 -23.72 30.47
CA THR A 79 -36.08 -23.37 30.89
C THR A 79 -35.51 -22.46 29.79
N THR A 80 -35.47 -21.16 30.04
CA THR A 80 -34.81 -20.23 29.20
C THR A 80 -33.31 -20.60 29.14
N PHE A 81 -32.88 -21.18 28.03
CA PHE A 81 -31.45 -21.41 27.78
C PHE A 81 -30.78 -20.05 27.64
N VAL A 82 -30.21 -19.55 28.75
CA VAL A 82 -29.26 -18.44 28.70
C VAL A 82 -28.00 -19.03 28.12
N ALA A 83 -27.68 -18.65 26.88
CA ALA A 83 -26.39 -18.98 26.26
C ALA A 83 -25.29 -18.51 27.21
N PRO A 84 -24.27 -19.35 27.51
CA PRO A 84 -23.16 -18.91 28.35
C PRO A 84 -22.50 -17.67 27.71
N PRO A 85 -22.10 -16.66 28.50
CA PRO A 85 -21.43 -15.48 27.99
C PRO A 85 -20.21 -15.92 27.21
N GLN A 86 -20.16 -15.55 25.91
CA GLN A 86 -18.99 -15.83 25.08
C GLN A 86 -17.83 -15.03 25.67
N THR A 87 -16.86 -15.72 26.22
CA THR A 87 -15.61 -15.11 26.68
C THR A 87 -14.96 -14.42 25.48
N PRO A 88 -14.66 -13.11 25.54
CA PRO A 88 -13.99 -12.44 24.44
C PRO A 88 -12.71 -13.18 24.09
N GLN A 89 -12.55 -13.53 22.83
CA GLN A 89 -11.36 -14.21 22.34
C GLN A 89 -10.17 -13.27 22.56
N ALA A 90 -9.21 -13.67 23.38
CA ALA A 90 -8.03 -12.86 23.68
C ALA A 90 -7.24 -12.62 22.38
N VAL A 91 -7.24 -11.39 21.89
CA VAL A 91 -6.40 -10.98 20.77
C VAL A 91 -4.96 -10.88 21.28
N PRO A 92 -3.98 -11.56 20.65
CA PRO A 92 -2.58 -11.44 21.05
C PRO A 92 -2.13 -9.96 21.07
N ALA A 93 -1.40 -9.58 22.12
CA ALA A 93 -0.87 -8.22 22.21
C ALA A 93 0.09 -7.94 21.02
N PRO A 94 0.00 -6.76 20.41
CA PRO A 94 0.90 -6.38 19.31
C PRO A 94 2.33 -6.25 19.82
N ILE A 95 3.30 -6.69 19.01
CA ILE A 95 4.73 -6.61 19.34
C ILE A 95 5.32 -5.42 18.60
N PHE A 96 5.96 -4.52 19.37
CA PHE A 96 6.56 -3.31 18.84
C PHE A 96 8.08 -3.30 19.00
N VAL A 97 8.79 -2.84 17.96
CA VAL A 97 10.25 -2.67 17.96
C VAL A 97 10.55 -1.19 17.68
N PRO A 98 10.94 -0.41 18.68
CA PRO A 98 11.32 0.99 18.48
C PRO A 98 12.65 1.07 17.73
N ILE A 99 12.75 1.98 16.78
CA ILE A 99 13.98 2.28 16.04
C ILE A 99 14.51 3.64 16.49
N THR A 100 15.80 3.71 16.79
CA THR A 100 16.45 4.99 17.10
C THR A 100 16.20 6.01 15.99
N PRO A 101 15.84 7.25 16.29
CA PRO A 101 15.51 8.28 15.32
C PRO A 101 16.60 8.50 14.26
N PHE A 102 16.16 8.95 13.09
CA PHE A 102 17.02 9.33 11.97
C PHE A 102 16.96 10.83 11.74
N THR A 103 18.09 11.41 11.36
CA THR A 103 18.16 12.75 10.81
C THR A 103 18.79 12.64 9.43
N VAL A 104 18.07 13.06 8.39
CA VAL A 104 18.52 13.00 7.01
C VAL A 104 18.34 14.37 6.34
N THR A 105 19.25 14.72 5.43
CA THR A 105 19.09 15.87 4.56
C THR A 105 18.51 15.42 3.24
N LEU A 106 17.34 15.95 2.88
CA LEU A 106 16.68 15.72 1.60
C LEU A 106 16.98 16.87 0.66
N GLN A 107 17.31 16.53 -0.58
CA GLN A 107 17.60 17.51 -1.62
C GLN A 107 16.37 17.68 -2.53
N SER A 108 16.01 18.91 -2.82
CA SER A 108 15.09 19.31 -3.88
C SER A 108 15.83 20.21 -4.86
N ALA A 109 15.25 20.50 -6.03
CA ALA A 109 15.87 21.33 -7.05
C ALA A 109 16.30 22.72 -6.52
N ASP A 110 15.56 23.27 -5.54
CA ASP A 110 15.75 24.64 -5.04
C ASP A 110 16.22 24.73 -3.58
N ARG A 111 16.12 23.66 -2.80
CA ARG A 111 16.35 23.70 -1.33
C ARG A 111 16.80 22.37 -0.77
N GLU A 112 17.64 22.45 0.26
CA GLU A 112 17.88 21.35 1.19
C GLU A 112 16.94 21.46 2.38
N ARG A 113 16.44 20.31 2.83
CA ARG A 113 15.59 20.21 4.02
C ARG A 113 16.13 19.13 4.95
N ILE A 114 16.17 19.43 6.23
CA ILE A 114 16.50 18.46 7.25
C ILE A 114 15.21 17.79 7.71
N VAL A 115 15.20 16.46 7.70
CA VAL A 115 14.06 15.67 8.16
C VAL A 115 14.49 14.83 9.34
N HIS A 116 13.78 14.98 10.45
CA HIS A 116 13.92 14.17 11.64
C HIS A 116 12.75 13.20 11.74
N VAL A 117 13.04 11.88 11.81
CA VAL A 117 12.03 10.83 11.81
C VAL A 117 12.30 9.85 12.94
N ALA A 118 11.32 9.68 13.83
CA ALA A 118 11.26 8.57 14.76
C ALA A 118 10.17 7.59 14.32
N MET A 119 10.44 6.29 14.44
CA MET A 119 9.50 5.24 14.03
C MET A 119 9.57 4.01 14.92
N THR A 120 8.47 3.28 14.94
CA THR A 120 8.34 1.99 15.59
C THR A 120 7.79 0.98 14.59
N LEU A 121 8.40 -0.19 14.53
CA LEU A 121 7.93 -1.31 13.70
C LEU A 121 6.94 -2.15 14.51
N ARG A 122 5.80 -2.50 13.92
CA ARG A 122 4.92 -3.53 14.45
C ARG A 122 5.23 -4.83 13.73
N VAL A 123 5.46 -5.91 14.48
CA VAL A 123 5.82 -7.23 13.94
C VAL A 123 4.75 -8.26 14.31
N ALA A 124 4.64 -9.30 13.49
CA ALA A 124 3.65 -10.36 13.66
C ALA A 124 4.01 -11.32 14.78
N ASP A 125 5.31 -11.55 15.02
CA ASP A 125 5.81 -12.60 15.90
C ASP A 125 7.12 -12.22 16.60
N GLU A 126 7.42 -12.95 17.66
CA GLU A 126 8.60 -12.75 18.49
C GLU A 126 9.92 -13.09 17.76
N GLN A 127 9.87 -14.03 16.81
CA GLN A 127 11.04 -14.39 16.00
C GLN A 127 11.44 -13.20 15.10
N SER A 128 10.48 -12.53 14.49
CA SER A 128 10.70 -11.33 13.69
C SER A 128 11.29 -10.19 14.54
N ARG A 129 10.81 -10.01 15.79
CA ARG A 129 11.38 -9.04 16.74
C ARG A 129 12.86 -9.32 16.98
N GLN A 130 13.20 -10.55 17.35
CA GLN A 130 14.58 -10.96 17.63
C GLN A 130 15.49 -10.83 16.41
N ARG A 131 15.00 -11.15 15.22
CA ARG A 131 15.75 -10.95 13.96
C ARG A 131 16.06 -9.48 13.71
N ILE A 132 15.07 -8.60 13.85
CA ILE A 132 15.24 -7.15 13.66
C ILE A 132 16.26 -6.61 14.66
N GLU A 133 16.15 -6.97 15.94
CA GLU A 133 17.10 -6.56 16.97
C GLU A 133 18.52 -7.04 16.69
N LYS A 134 18.68 -8.31 16.30
CA LYS A 134 19.98 -8.90 15.97
C LYS A 134 20.64 -8.25 14.76
N TYR A 135 19.84 -7.88 13.73
CA TYR A 135 20.31 -7.26 12.50
C TYR A 135 20.01 -5.75 12.45
N MET A 136 19.89 -5.11 13.61
CA MET A 136 19.56 -3.68 13.71
C MET A 136 20.45 -2.76 12.86
N PRO A 137 21.77 -2.95 12.75
CA PRO A 137 22.61 -2.13 11.87
C PRO A 137 22.17 -2.21 10.40
N GLU A 138 21.79 -3.40 9.92
CA GLU A 138 21.32 -3.58 8.54
C GLU A 138 19.93 -2.96 8.34
N VAL A 139 19.03 -3.12 9.32
CA VAL A 139 17.71 -2.46 9.30
C VAL A 139 17.91 -0.95 9.20
N ARG A 140 18.75 -0.38 10.05
CA ARG A 140 19.03 1.07 10.03
C ARG A 140 19.62 1.55 8.71
N SER A 141 20.55 0.77 8.14
CA SER A 141 21.14 1.09 6.83
C SER A 141 20.08 1.12 5.72
N ARG A 142 19.23 0.10 5.66
CA ARG A 142 18.14 0.01 4.68
C ARG A 142 17.14 1.18 4.81
N VAL A 143 16.76 1.51 6.04
CA VAL A 143 15.86 2.63 6.36
C VAL A 143 16.50 3.95 5.95
N LEU A 144 17.76 4.18 6.32
CA LEU A 144 18.50 5.39 5.99
C LEU A 144 18.60 5.62 4.48
N MET A 145 18.95 4.58 3.72
CA MET A 145 19.04 4.65 2.25
C MET A 145 17.69 5.03 1.63
N LEU A 146 16.60 4.45 2.13
CA LEU A 146 15.26 4.72 1.61
C LEU A 146 14.78 6.13 1.99
N LEU A 147 15.06 6.60 3.21
CA LEU A 147 14.77 7.97 3.64
C LEU A 147 15.54 8.99 2.79
N SER A 148 16.84 8.78 2.58
CA SER A 148 17.69 9.69 1.80
C SER A 148 17.33 9.76 0.31
N ALA A 149 16.59 8.78 -0.20
CA ALA A 149 16.09 8.78 -1.58
C ALA A 149 14.76 9.51 -1.75
N GLN A 150 14.17 10.05 -0.67
CA GLN A 150 12.93 10.81 -0.73
C GLN A 150 13.16 12.27 -1.13
N THR A 151 12.10 12.92 -1.60
CA THR A 151 12.09 14.37 -1.80
C THR A 151 11.32 15.06 -0.67
N PRO A 152 11.65 16.33 -0.34
CA PRO A 152 10.89 17.06 0.69
C PRO A 152 9.40 17.14 0.42
N GLU A 153 9.00 17.26 -0.85
CA GLU A 153 7.62 17.37 -1.28
C GLU A 153 6.87 16.04 -1.03
N SER A 154 7.52 14.90 -1.34
CA SER A 154 6.91 13.60 -1.15
C SER A 154 6.59 13.33 0.32
N VAL A 155 7.50 13.65 1.23
CA VAL A 155 7.34 13.35 2.67
C VAL A 155 6.44 14.33 3.42
N GLN A 156 6.13 15.50 2.84
CA GLN A 156 5.22 16.47 3.45
C GLN A 156 3.74 16.09 3.27
N SER A 157 3.40 15.41 2.18
CA SER A 157 2.02 15.02 1.92
C SER A 157 1.57 13.86 2.82
N PRO A 158 0.30 13.81 3.23
CA PRO A 158 -0.26 12.66 3.96
C PRO A 158 -0.08 11.35 3.20
N GLN A 159 -0.36 11.35 1.89
CA GLN A 159 -0.22 10.18 1.04
C GLN A 159 1.23 9.74 0.94
N GLY A 160 2.18 10.66 0.76
CA GLY A 160 3.60 10.32 0.70
C GLY A 160 4.14 9.69 1.98
N LYS A 161 3.60 10.06 3.16
CA LYS A 161 3.94 9.37 4.42
C LYS A 161 3.44 7.94 4.44
N VAL A 162 2.24 7.68 3.91
CA VAL A 162 1.69 6.32 3.78
C VAL A 162 2.53 5.50 2.81
N ASP A 163 2.89 6.08 1.67
CA ASP A 163 3.72 5.42 0.65
C ASP A 163 5.12 5.12 1.20
N LEU A 164 5.69 6.06 1.97
CA LEU A 164 6.97 5.87 2.66
C LEU A 164 6.89 4.73 3.69
N ALA A 165 5.84 4.67 4.51
CA ALA A 165 5.64 3.59 5.48
C ALA A 165 5.57 2.23 4.80
N ASN A 166 4.81 2.12 3.69
CA ASN A 166 4.70 0.90 2.89
C ASN A 166 6.05 0.51 2.25
N ALA A 167 6.81 1.47 1.75
CA ALA A 167 8.12 1.23 1.17
C ALA A 167 9.14 0.76 2.23
N LEU A 168 9.11 1.36 3.41
CA LEU A 168 9.93 0.95 4.57
C LEU A 168 9.58 -0.47 5.00
N MET A 169 8.29 -0.78 5.19
CA MET A 169 7.82 -2.11 5.54
C MET A 169 8.33 -3.17 4.55
N LYS A 170 8.15 -2.91 3.24
CA LYS A 170 8.61 -3.80 2.17
C LYS A 170 10.14 -3.98 2.17
N THR A 171 10.88 -2.93 2.47
CA THR A 171 12.35 -2.94 2.47
C THR A 171 12.91 -3.66 3.70
N VAL A 172 12.31 -3.47 4.87
CA VAL A 172 12.71 -4.16 6.10
C VAL A 172 12.33 -5.64 6.05
N ASN A 173 11.24 -6.02 5.39
CA ASN A 173 10.82 -7.41 5.22
C ASN A 173 11.70 -8.25 4.29
N LYS A 174 12.65 -7.64 3.55
CA LYS A 174 13.61 -8.41 2.75
C LYS A 174 14.52 -9.22 3.67
N PRO A 175 14.86 -10.48 3.32
CA PRO A 175 15.76 -11.31 4.11
C PRO A 175 17.08 -10.60 4.45
N PHE A 176 17.61 -10.86 5.62
CA PHE A 176 18.98 -10.47 5.99
C PHE A 176 19.95 -11.54 5.56
N THR A 177 21.09 -11.15 5.02
CA THR A 177 22.13 -12.12 4.63
C THR A 177 22.84 -12.70 5.86
N PRO A 178 23.00 -14.01 5.99
CA PRO A 178 22.71 -15.11 5.04
C PRO A 178 21.37 -15.82 5.26
N LEU A 179 20.39 -15.19 5.90
CA LEU A 179 19.11 -15.84 6.22
C LEU A 179 18.27 -16.06 4.94
N PRO A 180 17.62 -17.22 4.78
CA PRO A 180 16.79 -17.50 3.62
C PRO A 180 15.43 -16.77 3.68
N ASP A 181 14.92 -16.53 4.89
CA ASP A 181 13.58 -15.97 5.14
C ASP A 181 13.66 -14.54 5.64
N GLY A 182 12.65 -13.75 5.25
CA GLY A 182 12.43 -12.40 5.76
C GLY A 182 11.87 -12.40 7.19
N GLN A 183 11.66 -11.21 7.71
CA GLN A 183 10.92 -10.94 8.94
C GLN A 183 9.54 -10.44 8.59
N TYR A 184 8.58 -10.60 9.53
CA TYR A 184 7.18 -10.21 9.32
C TYR A 184 6.88 -8.89 10.01
N VAL A 185 7.32 -7.76 9.41
CA VAL A 185 6.86 -6.43 9.79
C VAL A 185 5.49 -6.22 9.17
N THR A 186 4.50 -5.94 10.00
CA THR A 186 3.10 -5.74 9.60
C THR A 186 2.76 -4.27 9.40
N ASP A 187 3.52 -3.37 10.05
CA ASP A 187 3.29 -1.94 9.95
C ASP A 187 4.52 -1.12 10.36
N VAL A 188 4.60 0.11 9.85
CA VAL A 188 5.61 1.11 10.24
C VAL A 188 4.89 2.34 10.77
N LEU A 189 5.08 2.62 12.04
CA LEU A 189 4.42 3.71 12.76
C LEU A 189 5.42 4.85 12.95
N PHE A 190 5.18 5.99 12.30
CA PHE A 190 5.94 7.20 12.58
C PHE A 190 5.49 7.79 13.91
N THR A 191 6.39 7.89 14.87
CA THR A 191 6.15 8.49 16.20
C THR A 191 6.54 9.96 16.22
N GLU A 192 7.46 10.36 15.35
CA GLU A 192 7.85 11.75 15.15
C GLU A 192 8.23 11.95 13.68
N PHE A 193 7.83 13.09 13.10
CA PHE A 193 8.15 13.43 11.72
C PHE A 193 8.22 14.96 11.56
N VAL A 194 9.42 15.51 11.59
CA VAL A 194 9.69 16.95 11.51
C VAL A 194 10.48 17.26 10.25
N VAL A 195 10.05 18.24 9.46
CA VAL A 195 10.72 18.76 8.27
C VAL A 195 11.09 20.22 8.50
N GLN A 196 12.37 20.56 8.42
CA GLN A 196 12.91 21.89 8.64
C GLN A 196 13.64 22.43 7.42
#